data_92c1883d1cd4d30d5ec6874ddd7fe817
#
_entry.id   92c1883d1cd4d30d5ec6874ddd7fe817
#
_cell.length_a   1.000
_cell.length_b   1.000
_cell.length_c   1.000
_cell.angle_alpha   90.00
_cell.angle_beta   90.00
_cell.angle_gamma   90.00
#
_symmetry.space_group_name_H-M   'P 1'
#
loop_
_entity.id
_entity.type
_entity.pdbx_description
1 polymer ?
#
loop_
_entity_poly.entity_id
_entity_poly.type
_entity_poly.pdbx_seq_one_letter_code
_entity_poly.pdbx_strand_id
1 'polypeptide(L)'
;FPYTTLFRSRTRNCMIVEDKEYNYHNNLRDFMREKSLLDMDMVFDKYPREIFPFDFETFQKSCEQGVVCEQVTTNCITGKAEYMIETQDFDRLLRICRASSSMPLLCPMVNIDDVPYLDGGLADSIPIRHALHQNNEKIVVILTRNPGYRKKSMTKGMAKLYRRAYGKYPEAVKTMIRRNYMYNKELELIEKLEHEGRIFVLRPLVPTVSRLEQDCDVLREFYEHGYHLMKRNYENLMRYLES
;
A
#
# COMPACT_ATOMS: atom_id res chain seq x y z
N PHE A 1 2.63 1.41 1.33
CA PHE A 1 2.62 0.33 0.33
C PHE A 1 4.00 -0.29 0.28
N PRO A 2 4.16 -1.62 0.50
CA PRO A 2 5.45 -2.29 0.34
C PRO A 2 6.02 -2.18 -1.08
N TYR A 3 5.17 -1.97 -2.08
CA TYR A 3 5.56 -1.69 -3.47
C TYR A 3 6.53 -0.52 -3.61
N THR A 4 6.35 0.56 -2.86
CA THR A 4 7.21 1.74 -2.99
C THR A 4 8.59 1.53 -2.40
N THR A 5 8.75 0.62 -1.45
CA THR A 5 10.07 0.29 -0.86
C THR A 5 10.88 -0.65 -1.75
N LEU A 6 10.25 -1.63 -2.38
CA LEU A 6 10.91 -2.55 -3.30
C LEU A 6 11.26 -1.90 -4.66
N PHE A 7 10.51 -0.85 -5.08
CA PHE A 7 10.61 -0.25 -6.41
C PHE A 7 10.95 1.25 -6.39
N ARG A 8 11.80 1.69 -5.49
CA ARG A 8 12.15 3.12 -5.32
C ARG A 8 12.96 3.74 -6.45
N SER A 9 13.50 3.00 -7.39
CA SER A 9 14.27 3.61 -8.47
C SER A 9 13.42 3.85 -9.72
N ARG A 10 13.55 5.03 -10.30
CA ARG A 10 13.01 5.40 -11.63
C ARG A 10 13.28 4.33 -12.68
N THR A 11 14.49 3.82 -12.73
CA THR A 11 14.92 2.79 -13.68
C THR A 11 14.12 1.50 -13.54
N ARG A 12 13.89 1.02 -12.31
CA ARG A 12 13.15 -0.22 -12.05
C ARG A 12 11.69 -0.13 -12.49
N ASN A 13 11.01 0.99 -12.19
CA ASN A 13 9.61 1.16 -12.60
C ASN A 13 9.46 1.18 -14.13
N CYS A 14 10.39 1.82 -14.85
CA CYS A 14 10.40 1.82 -16.31
C CYS A 14 10.71 0.43 -16.87
N MET A 15 11.69 -0.30 -16.33
CA MET A 15 12.01 -1.67 -16.76
C MET A 15 10.80 -2.61 -16.65
N ILE A 16 10.03 -2.52 -15.55
CA ILE A 16 8.82 -3.35 -15.34
C ILE A 16 7.75 -3.08 -16.41
N VAL A 17 7.65 -1.85 -16.89
CA VAL A 17 6.63 -1.45 -17.87
C VAL A 17 7.10 -1.69 -19.31
N GLU A 18 8.35 -1.39 -19.62
CA GLU A 18 8.93 -1.48 -20.98
C GLU A 18 9.25 -2.92 -21.38
N ASP A 19 9.68 -3.76 -20.45
CA ASP A 19 10.08 -5.14 -20.75
C ASP A 19 8.96 -6.13 -20.40
N LYS A 20 8.53 -6.88 -21.43
CA LYS A 20 7.49 -7.91 -21.26
C LYS A 20 7.90 -9.02 -20.31
N GLU A 21 9.18 -9.29 -20.15
CA GLU A 21 9.70 -10.30 -19.23
C GLU A 21 9.47 -9.90 -17.76
N TYR A 22 9.47 -8.59 -17.48
CA TYR A 22 9.23 -8.06 -16.14
C TYR A 22 7.78 -7.60 -15.92
N ASN A 23 6.90 -7.80 -16.89
CA ASN A 23 5.50 -7.38 -16.77
C ASN A 23 4.74 -8.32 -15.83
N TYR A 24 4.07 -7.75 -14.83
CA TYR A 24 3.27 -8.47 -13.85
C TYR A 24 1.76 -8.44 -14.12
N HIS A 25 1.34 -8.00 -15.31
CA HIS A 25 -0.07 -8.04 -15.70
C HIS A 25 -0.39 -9.38 -16.36
N ASN A 26 -1.27 -10.15 -15.75
CA ASN A 26 -1.73 -11.41 -16.30
C ASN A 26 -2.60 -11.20 -17.53
N ASN A 27 -2.39 -12.00 -18.55
CA ASN A 27 -3.30 -12.12 -19.68
C ASN A 27 -4.57 -12.92 -19.27
N LEU A 28 -5.55 -13.01 -20.17
CA LEU A 28 -6.82 -13.70 -19.89
C LEU A 28 -6.64 -15.18 -19.53
N ARG A 29 -5.65 -15.86 -20.10
CA ARG A 29 -5.36 -17.28 -19.81
C ARG A 29 -4.78 -17.45 -18.42
N ASP A 30 -3.83 -16.59 -18.04
CA ASP A 30 -3.19 -16.60 -16.73
C ASP A 30 -4.20 -16.19 -15.65
N PHE A 31 -5.05 -15.18 -15.94
CA PHE A 31 -6.16 -14.82 -15.05
C PHE A 31 -7.11 -16.00 -14.76
N MET A 32 -7.47 -16.81 -15.76
CA MET A 32 -8.31 -17.98 -15.53
C MET A 32 -7.63 -19.05 -14.67
N ARG A 33 -6.31 -19.18 -14.79
CA ARG A 33 -5.52 -20.15 -14.02
C ARG A 33 -5.29 -19.68 -12.58
N GLU A 34 -4.87 -18.46 -12.41
CA GLU A 34 -4.40 -17.90 -11.11
C GLU A 34 -5.49 -17.15 -10.36
N LYS A 35 -6.61 -16.84 -11.03
CA LYS A 35 -7.69 -15.99 -10.50
C LYS A 35 -7.20 -14.64 -10.01
N SER A 36 -6.13 -14.14 -10.64
CA SER A 36 -5.48 -12.87 -10.36
C SER A 36 -5.27 -12.08 -11.63
N LEU A 37 -5.55 -10.77 -11.61
CA LEU A 37 -5.20 -9.86 -12.70
C LEU A 37 -3.71 -9.49 -12.70
N LEU A 38 -3.03 -9.72 -11.58
CA LEU A 38 -1.61 -9.44 -11.42
C LEU A 38 -0.89 -10.76 -11.13
N ASP A 39 0.28 -10.93 -11.74
CA ASP A 39 1.19 -12.01 -11.39
C ASP A 39 1.83 -11.71 -10.03
N MET A 40 1.18 -12.22 -9.00
CA MET A 40 1.61 -12.00 -7.61
C MET A 40 2.90 -12.76 -7.28
N ASP A 41 3.23 -13.82 -8.02
CA ASP A 41 4.48 -14.56 -7.85
C ASP A 41 5.64 -13.78 -8.48
N MET A 42 5.43 -13.15 -9.64
CA MET A 42 6.41 -12.23 -10.21
C MET A 42 6.76 -11.13 -9.21
N VAL A 43 5.76 -10.49 -8.61
CA VAL A 43 5.94 -9.31 -7.73
C VAL A 43 6.52 -9.67 -6.37
N PHE A 44 6.04 -10.74 -5.73
CA PHE A 44 6.36 -11.08 -4.35
C PHE A 44 7.32 -12.25 -4.19
N ASP A 45 7.79 -12.84 -5.30
CA ASP A 45 8.80 -13.88 -5.28
C ASP A 45 9.98 -13.54 -6.20
N LYS A 46 9.77 -13.50 -7.52
CA LYS A 46 10.86 -13.27 -8.48
C LYS A 46 11.53 -11.89 -8.34
N TYR A 47 10.76 -10.80 -8.23
CA TYR A 47 11.34 -9.47 -8.10
C TYR A 47 12.26 -9.35 -6.88
N PRO A 48 11.82 -9.69 -5.65
CA PRO A 48 12.64 -9.50 -4.46
C PRO A 48 13.77 -10.53 -4.30
N ARG A 49 13.74 -11.64 -5.04
CA ARG A 49 14.79 -12.67 -4.96
C ARG A 49 15.81 -12.60 -6.08
N GLU A 50 15.34 -12.37 -7.31
CA GLU A 50 16.16 -12.58 -8.51
C GLU A 50 16.39 -11.30 -9.31
N ILE A 51 15.31 -10.54 -9.61
CA ILE A 51 15.37 -9.43 -10.56
C ILE A 51 15.80 -8.13 -9.87
N PHE A 52 15.24 -7.87 -8.70
CA PHE A 52 15.55 -6.70 -7.85
C PHE A 52 15.77 -7.16 -6.41
N PRO A 53 16.87 -7.87 -6.13
CA PRO A 53 17.09 -8.49 -4.82
C PRO A 53 16.90 -7.52 -3.68
N PHE A 54 16.06 -7.91 -2.72
CA PHE A 54 15.84 -7.15 -1.50
C PHE A 54 16.97 -7.46 -0.51
N ASP A 55 17.65 -6.43 -0.06
CA ASP A 55 18.70 -6.55 0.94
C ASP A 55 18.10 -6.81 2.33
N PHE A 56 17.77 -8.07 2.58
CA PHE A 56 17.15 -8.50 3.82
C PHE A 56 18.08 -8.37 5.02
N GLU A 57 19.39 -8.55 4.81
CA GLU A 57 20.40 -8.42 5.88
C GLU A 57 20.48 -6.98 6.39
N THR A 58 20.55 -5.98 5.50
CA THR A 58 20.53 -4.57 5.89
C THR A 58 19.19 -4.19 6.52
N PHE A 59 18.07 -4.76 6.06
CA PHE A 59 16.76 -4.57 6.68
C PHE A 59 16.74 -5.09 8.13
N GLN A 60 17.24 -6.31 8.38
CA GLN A 60 17.32 -6.90 9.72
C GLN A 60 18.19 -6.04 10.65
N LYS A 61 19.38 -5.66 10.21
CA LYS A 61 20.27 -4.78 10.98
C LYS A 61 19.60 -3.46 11.36
N SER A 62 18.81 -2.88 10.45
CA SER A 62 18.06 -1.66 10.75
C SER A 62 16.97 -1.89 11.80
N CYS A 63 16.29 -3.05 11.75
CA CYS A 63 15.30 -3.42 12.75
C CYS A 63 15.93 -3.67 14.14
N GLU A 64 17.11 -4.28 14.20
CA GLU A 64 17.89 -4.44 15.43
C GLU A 64 18.30 -3.10 16.06
N GLN A 65 18.45 -2.06 15.23
CA GLN A 65 18.72 -0.68 15.65
C GLN A 65 17.45 0.09 16.06
N GLY A 66 16.29 -0.57 16.10
CA GLY A 66 15.03 0.02 16.55
C GLY A 66 14.12 0.52 15.42
N VAL A 67 14.46 0.30 14.15
CA VAL A 67 13.53 0.59 13.05
C VAL A 67 12.41 -0.45 13.06
N VAL A 68 11.16 0.01 13.10
CA VAL A 68 9.97 -0.85 13.01
C VAL A 68 9.32 -0.70 11.64
N CYS A 69 9.10 -1.82 10.95
CA CYS A 69 8.41 -1.86 9.68
C CYS A 69 7.11 -2.67 9.81
N GLU A 70 5.98 -1.97 9.86
CA GLU A 70 4.65 -2.57 9.98
C GLU A 70 3.97 -2.65 8.61
N GLN A 71 3.40 -3.80 8.29
CA GLN A 71 2.56 -4.01 7.13
C GLN A 71 1.11 -4.13 7.58
N VAL A 72 0.24 -3.25 7.06
CA VAL A 72 -1.19 -3.33 7.36
C VAL A 72 -1.84 -4.39 6.48
N THR A 73 -2.55 -5.31 7.10
CA THR A 73 -3.37 -6.33 6.44
C THR A 73 -4.81 -6.28 6.94
N THR A 74 -5.75 -6.81 6.16
CA THR A 74 -7.14 -6.96 6.61
C THR A 74 -7.41 -8.43 6.89
N ASN A 75 -7.63 -8.77 8.15
CA ASN A 75 -8.06 -10.10 8.55
C ASN A 75 -9.48 -10.36 8.03
N CYS A 76 -9.65 -11.37 7.18
CA CYS A 76 -10.95 -11.64 6.54
C CYS A 76 -11.99 -12.19 7.52
N ILE A 77 -11.58 -12.84 8.61
CA ILE A 77 -12.50 -13.41 9.61
C ILE A 77 -13.10 -12.28 10.45
N THR A 78 -12.26 -11.37 10.95
CA THR A 78 -12.68 -10.30 11.86
C THR A 78 -13.08 -9.00 11.15
N GLY A 79 -12.65 -8.82 9.89
CA GLY A 79 -12.80 -7.58 9.14
C GLY A 79 -11.95 -6.42 9.66
N LYS A 80 -11.03 -6.67 10.60
CA LYS A 80 -10.19 -5.64 11.24
C LYS A 80 -8.82 -5.53 10.55
N ALA A 81 -8.19 -4.37 10.71
CA ALA A 81 -6.78 -4.19 10.37
C ALA A 81 -5.90 -4.94 11.36
N GLU A 82 -4.85 -5.55 10.86
CA GLU A 82 -3.74 -6.10 11.63
C GLU A 82 -2.44 -5.50 11.12
N TYR A 83 -1.58 -5.10 12.05
CA TYR A 83 -0.29 -4.44 11.80
C TYR A 83 0.80 -5.47 12.05
N MET A 84 1.28 -6.09 10.97
CA MET A 84 2.21 -7.20 11.05
C MET A 84 3.65 -6.72 10.97
N ILE A 85 4.48 -7.28 11.82
CA ILE A 85 5.93 -7.07 11.85
C ILE A 85 6.58 -8.43 11.60
N GLU A 86 7.53 -8.47 10.67
CA GLU A 86 8.38 -9.64 10.43
C GLU A 86 9.80 -9.19 10.13
N THR A 87 10.75 -9.68 10.89
CA THR A 87 12.16 -9.28 10.80
C THR A 87 13.13 -10.45 10.70
N GLN A 88 12.65 -11.68 10.87
CA GLN A 88 13.50 -12.86 10.95
C GLN A 88 13.33 -13.80 9.75
N ASP A 89 12.11 -13.92 9.24
CA ASP A 89 11.78 -14.83 8.15
C ASP A 89 11.44 -14.04 6.87
N PHE A 90 12.34 -14.11 5.89
CA PHE A 90 12.15 -13.41 4.62
C PHE A 90 10.94 -13.91 3.83
N ASP A 91 10.69 -15.21 3.84
CA ASP A 91 9.55 -15.81 3.13
C ASP A 91 8.23 -15.36 3.76
N ARG A 92 8.18 -15.28 5.08
CA ARG A 92 7.04 -14.77 5.82
C ARG A 92 6.84 -13.27 5.58
N LEU A 93 7.91 -12.47 5.54
CA LEU A 93 7.84 -11.04 5.20
C LEU A 93 7.24 -10.84 3.81
N LEU A 94 7.71 -11.57 2.81
CA LEU A 94 7.17 -11.49 1.44
C LEU A 94 5.69 -11.92 1.39
N ARG A 95 5.31 -12.94 2.16
CA ARG A 95 3.92 -13.38 2.28
C ARG A 95 3.02 -12.31 2.91
N ILE A 96 3.49 -11.63 3.94
CA ILE A 96 2.79 -10.49 4.57
C ILE A 96 2.66 -9.33 3.57
N CYS A 97 3.73 -8.98 2.85
CA CYS A 97 3.70 -7.96 1.81
C CYS A 97 2.67 -8.29 0.70
N ARG A 98 2.63 -9.56 0.29
CA ARG A 98 1.64 -10.07 -0.67
C ARG A 98 0.21 -9.92 -0.13
N ALA A 99 -0.03 -10.29 1.12
CA ALA A 99 -1.33 -10.14 1.77
C ALA A 99 -1.76 -8.67 1.84
N SER A 100 -0.85 -7.78 2.29
CA SER A 100 -1.06 -6.32 2.37
C SER A 100 -1.39 -5.67 1.02
N SER A 101 -1.09 -6.34 -0.09
CA SER A 101 -1.32 -5.84 -1.45
C SER A 101 -2.40 -6.61 -2.21
N SER A 102 -3.02 -7.62 -1.59
CA SER A 102 -4.04 -8.47 -2.23
C SER A 102 -5.39 -7.78 -2.29
N MET A 103 -5.63 -7.05 -3.39
CA MET A 103 -6.88 -6.33 -3.62
C MET A 103 -8.05 -7.30 -3.91
N PRO A 104 -9.22 -7.11 -3.27
CA PRO A 104 -10.37 -7.96 -3.51
C PRO A 104 -10.82 -7.93 -4.97
N LEU A 105 -11.23 -9.08 -5.49
CA LEU A 105 -11.62 -9.36 -6.88
C LEU A 105 -10.47 -9.30 -7.90
N LEU A 106 -9.35 -8.73 -7.56
CA LEU A 106 -8.18 -8.61 -8.45
C LEU A 106 -7.10 -9.63 -8.12
N CYS A 107 -6.95 -9.97 -6.85
CA CYS A 107 -5.98 -10.92 -6.35
C CYS A 107 -6.62 -11.91 -5.36
N PRO A 108 -6.08 -13.12 -5.21
CA PRO A 108 -6.56 -14.08 -4.22
C PRO A 108 -6.25 -13.60 -2.78
N MET A 109 -7.02 -14.12 -1.82
CA MET A 109 -6.67 -14.00 -0.41
C MET A 109 -5.36 -14.76 -0.13
N VAL A 110 -4.57 -14.25 0.81
CA VAL A 110 -3.31 -14.86 1.26
C VAL A 110 -3.51 -15.41 2.66
N ASN A 111 -3.21 -16.69 2.86
CA ASN A 111 -3.26 -17.31 4.18
C ASN A 111 -1.91 -17.10 4.90
N ILE A 112 -1.99 -16.60 6.13
CA ILE A 112 -0.87 -16.47 7.06
C ILE A 112 -1.35 -17.11 8.37
N ASP A 113 -0.67 -18.14 8.85
CA ASP A 113 -1.02 -18.89 10.06
C ASP A 113 -2.50 -19.32 10.08
N ASP A 114 -2.94 -19.92 8.97
CA ASP A 114 -4.31 -20.41 8.74
C ASP A 114 -5.42 -19.33 8.73
N VAL A 115 -5.05 -18.06 8.79
CA VAL A 115 -5.98 -16.93 8.68
C VAL A 115 -5.90 -16.32 7.28
N PRO A 116 -7.03 -16.11 6.59
CA PRO A 116 -7.05 -15.44 5.29
C PRO A 116 -6.99 -13.91 5.44
N TYR A 117 -6.11 -13.30 4.67
CA TYR A 117 -5.89 -11.85 4.63
C TYR A 117 -6.08 -11.26 3.23
N LEU A 118 -6.44 -9.99 3.21
CA LEU A 118 -6.52 -9.12 2.04
C LEU A 118 -5.79 -7.80 2.31
N ASP A 119 -5.74 -6.93 1.27
CA ASP A 119 -5.14 -5.59 1.28
C ASP A 119 -5.53 -4.81 2.56
N GLY A 120 -4.51 -4.33 3.28
CA GLY A 120 -4.70 -3.56 4.50
C GLY A 120 -5.51 -2.28 4.31
N GLY A 121 -5.43 -1.68 3.12
CA GLY A 121 -6.21 -0.50 2.79
C GLY A 121 -7.72 -0.74 2.67
N LEU A 122 -8.24 -1.94 2.96
CA LEU A 122 -9.66 -2.19 3.16
C LEU A 122 -10.10 -1.76 4.55
N ALA A 123 -9.36 -2.14 5.59
CA ALA A 123 -9.68 -1.88 6.99
C ALA A 123 -9.06 -0.56 7.48
N ASP A 124 -7.79 -0.29 7.13
CA ASP A 124 -7.09 0.95 7.47
C ASP A 124 -6.23 1.41 6.28
N SER A 125 -6.77 2.35 5.52
CA SER A 125 -6.12 2.81 4.27
C SER A 125 -4.94 3.75 4.53
N ILE A 126 -5.00 4.53 5.62
CA ILE A 126 -3.96 5.46 6.04
C ILE A 126 -3.89 5.36 7.57
N PRO A 127 -2.95 4.58 8.13
CA PRO A 127 -2.96 4.17 9.55
C PRO A 127 -2.59 5.32 10.52
N ILE A 128 -3.18 6.49 10.32
CA ILE A 128 -2.90 7.68 11.12
C ILE A 128 -3.32 7.49 12.59
N ARG A 129 -4.45 6.82 12.85
CA ARG A 129 -4.92 6.56 14.21
C ARG A 129 -4.00 5.59 14.93
N HIS A 130 -3.51 4.57 14.21
CA HIS A 130 -2.53 3.62 14.74
C HIS A 130 -1.23 4.35 15.11
N ALA A 131 -0.68 5.16 14.21
CA ALA A 131 0.52 5.95 14.48
C ALA A 131 0.37 6.92 15.68
N LEU A 132 -0.81 7.52 15.86
CA LEU A 132 -1.11 8.36 17.02
C LEU A 132 -1.17 7.55 18.32
N HIS A 133 -1.72 6.32 18.29
CA HIS A 133 -1.81 5.46 19.47
C HIS A 133 -0.46 4.87 19.90
N GLN A 134 0.50 4.79 18.99
CA GLN A 134 1.88 4.38 19.30
C GLN A 134 2.69 5.47 20.01
N ASN A 135 2.08 6.62 20.33
CA ASN A 135 2.73 7.78 20.98
C ASN A 135 3.97 8.28 20.23
N ASN A 136 3.94 8.23 18.89
CA ASN A 136 5.00 8.82 18.08
C ASN A 136 5.04 10.34 18.30
N GLU A 137 6.20 10.88 18.61
CA GLU A 137 6.41 12.32 18.82
C GLU A 137 6.22 13.11 17.52
N LYS A 138 6.68 12.54 16.40
CA LYS A 138 6.60 13.13 15.06
C LYS A 138 5.98 12.13 14.09
N ILE A 139 5.04 12.61 13.29
CA ILE A 139 4.36 11.80 12.28
C ILE A 139 4.45 12.48 10.92
N VAL A 140 5.03 11.78 9.96
CA VAL A 140 5.10 12.21 8.56
C VAL A 140 4.16 11.35 7.73
N VAL A 141 3.20 11.98 7.04
CA VAL A 141 2.22 11.30 6.19
C VAL A 141 2.50 11.60 4.73
N ILE A 142 2.73 10.55 3.94
CA ILE A 142 2.90 10.67 2.48
C ILE A 142 1.65 10.12 1.81
N LEU A 143 0.86 11.01 1.22
CA LEU A 143 -0.37 10.68 0.52
C LEU A 143 -0.12 10.50 -0.98
N THR A 144 -0.90 9.62 -1.60
CA THR A 144 -0.84 9.34 -3.04
C THR A 144 -1.94 10.04 -3.84
N ARG A 145 -2.73 10.91 -3.20
CA ARG A 145 -3.84 11.67 -3.81
C ARG A 145 -3.70 13.15 -3.52
N ASN A 146 -4.18 13.95 -4.47
CA ASN A 146 -4.14 15.41 -4.40
C ASN A 146 -4.93 15.97 -3.21
N PRO A 147 -4.66 17.22 -2.79
CA PRO A 147 -5.49 17.94 -1.83
C PRO A 147 -6.97 17.92 -2.23
N GLY A 148 -7.85 17.77 -1.26
CA GLY A 148 -9.30 17.75 -1.48
C GLY A 148 -9.88 16.48 -2.11
N TYR A 149 -9.04 15.49 -2.42
CA TYR A 149 -9.54 14.22 -2.95
C TYR A 149 -10.46 13.52 -1.94
N ARG A 150 -11.60 13.00 -2.44
CA ARG A 150 -12.52 12.16 -1.67
C ARG A 150 -13.00 10.97 -2.50
N LYS A 151 -13.06 9.81 -1.88
CA LYS A 151 -13.64 8.61 -2.50
C LYS A 151 -15.16 8.74 -2.56
N LYS A 152 -15.75 8.41 -3.72
CA LYS A 152 -17.20 8.29 -3.86
C LYS A 152 -17.74 7.11 -3.04
N SER A 153 -18.97 7.20 -2.59
CA SER A 153 -19.62 6.10 -1.88
C SER A 153 -19.64 4.81 -2.71
N MET A 154 -19.61 3.67 -2.01
CA MET A 154 -19.71 2.36 -2.62
C MET A 154 -21.04 2.20 -3.37
N THR A 155 -20.99 1.72 -4.61
CA THR A 155 -22.22 1.45 -5.38
C THR A 155 -22.92 0.18 -4.88
N LYS A 156 -24.25 0.14 -5.01
CA LYS A 156 -25.06 -1.05 -4.65
C LYS A 156 -24.62 -2.29 -5.41
N GLY A 157 -24.26 -2.15 -6.69
CA GLY A 157 -23.75 -3.23 -7.53
C GLY A 157 -22.47 -3.83 -7.01
N MET A 158 -21.49 -2.99 -6.66
CA MET A 158 -20.22 -3.45 -6.09
C MET A 158 -20.43 -4.10 -4.72
N ALA A 159 -21.27 -3.54 -3.87
CA ALA A 159 -21.60 -4.15 -2.58
C ALA A 159 -22.26 -5.53 -2.73
N LYS A 160 -23.13 -5.73 -3.74
CA LYS A 160 -23.70 -7.04 -4.07
C LYS A 160 -22.63 -8.03 -4.55
N LEU A 161 -21.69 -7.56 -5.37
CA LEU A 161 -20.57 -8.37 -5.86
C LEU A 161 -19.68 -8.84 -4.71
N TYR A 162 -19.31 -7.97 -3.77
CA TYR A 162 -18.55 -8.35 -2.57
C TYR A 162 -19.28 -9.37 -1.71
N ARG A 163 -20.59 -9.20 -1.47
CA ARG A 163 -21.39 -10.18 -0.72
C ARG A 163 -21.41 -11.55 -1.39
N ARG A 164 -21.43 -11.58 -2.74
CA ARG A 164 -21.41 -12.83 -3.49
C ARG A 164 -20.04 -13.50 -3.45
N ALA A 165 -18.97 -12.74 -3.65
CA ALA A 165 -17.60 -13.27 -3.75
C ALA A 165 -17.03 -13.67 -2.37
N TYR A 166 -17.36 -12.89 -1.32
CA TYR A 166 -16.78 -13.03 0.01
C TYR A 166 -17.83 -13.36 1.09
N GLY A 167 -18.95 -14.00 0.72
CA GLY A 167 -20.05 -14.30 1.65
C GLY A 167 -19.67 -15.15 2.85
N LYS A 168 -18.59 -15.94 2.75
CA LYS A 168 -18.01 -16.70 3.87
C LYS A 168 -17.34 -15.81 4.92
N TYR A 169 -17.05 -14.55 4.59
CA TYR A 169 -16.35 -13.59 5.44
C TYR A 169 -17.19 -12.30 5.61
N PRO A 170 -18.31 -12.35 6.32
CA PRO A 170 -19.27 -11.25 6.41
C PRO A 170 -18.66 -9.97 7.02
N GLU A 171 -17.73 -10.11 7.95
CA GLU A 171 -17.05 -8.94 8.56
C GLU A 171 -16.11 -8.25 7.55
N ALA A 172 -15.35 -9.01 6.76
CA ALA A 172 -14.56 -8.42 5.67
C ALA A 172 -15.45 -7.71 4.64
N VAL A 173 -16.62 -8.27 4.29
CA VAL A 173 -17.58 -7.62 3.40
C VAL A 173 -18.08 -6.29 3.97
N LYS A 174 -18.39 -6.23 5.27
CA LYS A 174 -18.77 -4.96 5.94
C LYS A 174 -17.66 -3.93 5.83
N THR A 175 -16.42 -4.33 6.08
CA THR A 175 -15.23 -3.49 5.96
C THR A 175 -15.03 -2.99 4.53
N MET A 176 -15.12 -3.86 3.52
CA MET A 176 -15.03 -3.46 2.11
C MET A 176 -16.08 -2.41 1.75
N ILE A 177 -17.31 -2.56 2.21
CA ILE A 177 -18.41 -1.63 1.93
C ILE A 177 -18.17 -0.28 2.60
N ARG A 178 -17.64 -0.26 3.82
CA ARG A 178 -17.36 0.97 4.58
C ARG A 178 -16.06 1.67 4.19
N ARG A 179 -15.18 1.00 3.47
CA ARG A 179 -13.82 1.47 3.13
C ARG A 179 -13.76 2.92 2.66
N ASN A 180 -14.61 3.30 1.69
CA ASN A 180 -14.55 4.62 1.11
C ASN A 180 -14.96 5.72 2.10
N TYR A 181 -15.94 5.44 2.95
CA TYR A 181 -16.35 6.33 4.02
C TYR A 181 -15.24 6.48 5.07
N MET A 182 -14.64 5.39 5.52
CA MET A 182 -13.55 5.41 6.49
C MET A 182 -12.33 6.16 5.96
N TYR A 183 -11.93 5.89 4.72
CA TYR A 183 -10.85 6.63 4.05
C TYR A 183 -11.06 8.15 4.07
N ASN A 184 -12.27 8.62 3.78
CA ASN A 184 -12.57 10.04 3.81
C ASN A 184 -12.50 10.61 5.24
N LYS A 185 -12.89 9.84 6.26
CA LYS A 185 -12.75 10.21 7.68
C LYS A 185 -11.30 10.28 8.13
N GLU A 186 -10.44 9.41 7.62
CA GLU A 186 -8.98 9.49 7.85
C GLU A 186 -8.40 10.75 7.23
N LEU A 187 -8.79 11.09 5.99
CA LEU A 187 -8.36 12.35 5.36
C LEU A 187 -8.80 13.59 6.13
N GLU A 188 -10.06 13.63 6.63
CA GLU A 188 -10.56 14.73 7.48
C GLU A 188 -9.69 14.89 8.75
N LEU A 189 -9.32 13.77 9.39
CA LEU A 189 -8.43 13.78 10.56
C LEU A 189 -7.03 14.28 10.20
N ILE A 190 -6.46 13.80 9.10
CA ILE A 190 -5.14 14.21 8.62
C ILE A 190 -5.14 15.72 8.33
N GLU A 191 -6.12 16.24 7.61
CA GLU A 191 -6.23 17.67 7.30
C GLU A 191 -6.33 18.53 8.57
N LYS A 192 -7.07 18.06 9.57
CA LYS A 192 -7.15 18.72 10.88
C LYS A 192 -5.80 18.74 11.59
N LEU A 193 -5.14 17.59 11.70
CA LEU A 193 -3.83 17.47 12.37
C LEU A 193 -2.73 18.25 11.66
N GLU A 194 -2.77 18.30 10.33
CA GLU A 194 -1.87 19.10 9.50
C GLU A 194 -2.05 20.60 9.78
N HIS A 195 -3.33 21.07 9.84
CA HIS A 195 -3.65 22.45 10.17
C HIS A 195 -3.21 22.84 11.59
N GLU A 196 -3.28 21.90 12.52
CA GLU A 196 -2.81 22.06 13.90
C GLU A 196 -1.27 21.99 14.04
N GLY A 197 -0.53 21.72 12.96
CA GLY A 197 0.93 21.55 12.96
C GLY A 197 1.42 20.28 13.67
N ARG A 198 0.53 19.34 13.96
CA ARG A 198 0.84 18.10 14.70
C ARG A 198 1.44 17.01 13.85
N ILE A 199 1.27 17.08 12.54
CA ILE A 199 1.82 16.14 11.57
C ILE A 199 2.38 16.90 10.37
N PHE A 200 3.35 16.30 9.69
CA PHE A 200 3.85 16.79 8.40
C PHE A 200 3.24 15.98 7.27
N VAL A 201 2.66 16.63 6.26
CA VAL A 201 1.97 15.93 5.16
C VAL A 201 2.59 16.29 3.81
N LEU A 202 2.92 15.26 3.03
CA LEU A 202 3.27 15.40 1.61
C LEU A 202 2.20 14.76 0.76
N ARG A 203 1.80 15.46 -0.31
CA ARG A 203 0.81 14.96 -1.28
C ARG A 203 1.10 15.50 -2.68
N PRO A 204 0.78 14.74 -3.75
CA PRO A 204 1.00 15.21 -5.11
C PRO A 204 0.18 16.45 -5.43
N LEU A 205 0.77 17.36 -6.20
CA LEU A 205 0.16 18.61 -6.67
C LEU A 205 -0.16 18.58 -8.17
N VAL A 206 0.19 17.48 -8.84
CA VAL A 206 -0.10 17.20 -10.26
C VAL A 206 -1.11 16.06 -10.36
N PRO A 207 -1.76 15.83 -11.52
CA PRO A 207 -2.64 14.69 -11.71
C PRO A 207 -1.97 13.37 -11.30
N THR A 208 -2.68 12.54 -10.56
CA THR A 208 -2.13 11.26 -10.09
C THR A 208 -2.26 10.18 -11.16
N VAL A 209 -1.25 9.33 -11.26
CA VAL A 209 -1.23 8.21 -12.20
C VAL A 209 -2.25 7.12 -11.85
N SER A 210 -2.70 6.40 -12.86
CA SER A 210 -3.52 5.19 -12.72
C SER A 210 -2.73 4.08 -12.00
N ARG A 211 -3.45 3.14 -11.35
CA ARG A 211 -2.83 1.93 -10.78
C ARG A 211 -2.32 0.96 -11.85
N LEU A 212 -2.86 1.06 -13.04
CA LEU A 212 -2.52 0.22 -14.20
C LEU A 212 -1.87 1.08 -15.29
N GLU A 213 -1.17 2.15 -14.91
CA GLU A 213 -0.44 2.99 -15.84
C GLU A 213 0.71 2.20 -16.48
N GLN A 214 0.79 2.26 -17.79
CA GLN A 214 1.83 1.59 -18.56
C GLN A 214 2.65 2.57 -19.42
N ASP A 215 2.33 3.84 -19.36
CA ASP A 215 3.12 4.88 -20.02
C ASP A 215 4.30 5.27 -19.14
N CYS A 216 5.49 4.93 -19.62
CA CYS A 216 6.74 5.17 -18.89
C CYS A 216 7.03 6.65 -18.68
N ASP A 217 6.67 7.51 -19.62
CA ASP A 217 6.91 8.94 -19.50
C ASP A 217 5.99 9.55 -18.44
N VAL A 218 4.73 9.13 -18.40
CA VAL A 218 3.77 9.53 -17.36
C VAL A 218 4.24 9.07 -15.98
N LEU A 219 4.74 7.83 -15.85
CA LEU A 219 5.29 7.31 -14.59
C LEU A 219 6.55 8.07 -14.17
N ARG A 220 7.41 8.40 -15.13
CA ARG A 220 8.65 9.14 -14.88
C ARG A 220 8.37 10.58 -14.42
N GLU A 221 7.48 11.28 -15.10
CA GLU A 221 7.06 12.63 -14.72
C GLU A 221 6.46 12.67 -13.30
N PHE A 222 5.65 11.68 -12.96
CA PHE A 222 5.07 11.59 -11.62
C PHE A 222 6.11 11.29 -10.55
N TYR A 223 7.11 10.44 -10.84
CA TYR A 223 8.24 10.18 -9.95
C TYR A 223 9.08 11.45 -9.73
N GLU A 224 9.47 12.15 -10.79
CA GLU A 224 10.25 13.40 -10.73
C GLU A 224 9.50 14.48 -9.95
N HIS A 225 8.17 14.57 -10.15
CA HIS A 225 7.34 15.46 -9.34
C HIS A 225 7.47 15.15 -7.84
N GLY A 226 7.36 13.88 -7.44
CA GLY A 226 7.50 13.46 -6.04
C GLY A 226 8.88 13.79 -5.46
N TYR A 227 9.94 13.54 -6.22
CA TYR A 227 11.31 13.85 -5.84
C TYR A 227 11.52 15.36 -5.62
N HIS A 228 11.11 16.16 -6.58
CA HIS A 228 11.25 17.62 -6.50
C HIS A 228 10.34 18.24 -5.43
N LEU A 229 9.16 17.68 -5.22
CA LEU A 229 8.27 18.10 -4.15
C LEU A 229 8.93 17.89 -2.77
N MET A 230 9.51 16.72 -2.54
CA MET A 230 10.23 16.45 -1.29
C MET A 230 11.45 17.34 -1.13
N LYS A 231 12.25 17.51 -2.18
CA LYS A 231 13.44 18.37 -2.15
C LYS A 231 13.10 19.80 -1.77
N ARG A 232 12.01 20.38 -2.31
CA ARG A 232 11.54 21.73 -1.96
C ARG A 232 11.02 21.85 -0.53
N ASN A 233 10.50 20.75 0.03
CA ASN A 233 9.94 20.71 1.38
C ASN A 233 10.92 20.19 2.43
N TYR A 234 12.17 19.90 2.05
CA TYR A 234 13.14 19.27 2.94
C TYR A 234 13.42 20.10 4.19
N GLU A 235 13.68 21.39 4.04
CA GLU A 235 13.91 22.30 5.18
C GLU A 235 12.69 22.43 6.10
N ASN A 236 11.48 22.40 5.53
CA ASN A 236 10.25 22.43 6.31
C ASN A 236 10.08 21.12 7.12
N LEU A 237 10.41 19.97 6.51
CA LEU A 237 10.41 18.70 7.20
C LEU A 237 11.43 18.69 8.35
N MET A 238 12.66 19.14 8.10
CA MET A 238 13.70 19.18 9.15
C MET A 238 13.27 20.06 10.32
N ARG A 239 12.76 21.25 10.06
CA ARG A 239 12.21 22.11 11.12
C ARG A 239 11.08 21.45 11.92
N TYR A 240 10.19 20.71 11.24
CA TYR A 240 9.13 19.97 11.91
C TYR A 240 9.70 18.84 12.79
N LEU A 241 10.72 18.14 12.35
CA LEU A 241 11.34 17.04 13.12
C LEU A 241 12.12 17.54 14.34
N GLU A 242 12.66 18.76 14.28
CA GLU A 242 13.46 19.38 15.33
C GLU A 242 12.60 20.18 16.34
N SER A 243 11.37 20.54 15.98
CA SER A 243 10.44 21.28 16.87
C SER A 243 9.84 20.36 17.93
#